data_d31608465d72cb99e786119cea7399d3
#
_entry.id   d31608465d72cb99e786119cea7399d3
#
_cell.length_a   1.000
_cell.length_b   1.000
_cell.length_c   1.000
_cell.angle_alpha   90.00
_cell.angle_beta   90.00
_cell.angle_gamma   90.00
#
_symmetry.space_group_name_H-M   'P 1'
#
loop_
_entity.id
_entity.type
_entity.pdbx_description
1 polymer ?
#
loop_
_entity_poly.entity_id
_entity_poly.type
_entity_poly.pdbx_seq_one_letter_code
_entity_poly.pdbx_strand_id
1 'polypeptide(L)'
;MAFRRDAFVCTFQSDNGFAPFIHGYEERMRARLVDPRWYYIHIWDNDQIIGQLEFKCFSDEAETGYIHLIYLIPEYRGSGVADIAQQFMADTLYQAGCQAMLLTVSRTNVRALRHYRRWGWQRMGEDGSLRGTEIYRREIRIQQAGELVLC
;
A
#
# COMPACT_ATOMS: atom_id res chain seq x y z
N MET A 1 -5.36 -15.28 -1.97
CA MET A 1 -5.21 -15.74 -0.56
C MET A 1 -3.74 -15.94 -0.16
N ALA A 2 -2.91 -16.64 -0.97
CA ALA A 2 -1.49 -16.87 -0.64
C ALA A 2 -0.72 -15.58 -0.36
N PHE A 3 -0.85 -14.56 -1.20
CA PHE A 3 -0.19 -13.26 -1.00
C PHE A 3 -0.60 -12.57 0.30
N ARG A 4 -1.87 -12.66 0.67
CA ARG A 4 -2.35 -12.11 1.94
C ARG A 4 -1.74 -12.80 3.14
N ARG A 5 -1.60 -14.13 3.08
CA ARG A 5 -0.97 -14.91 4.14
C ARG A 5 0.51 -14.55 4.29
N ASP A 6 1.26 -14.52 3.18
CA ASP A 6 2.68 -14.15 3.21
C ASP A 6 2.88 -12.70 3.68
N ALA A 7 2.05 -11.77 3.24
CA ALA A 7 2.07 -10.39 3.74
C ALA A 7 1.82 -10.31 5.25
N PHE A 8 0.89 -11.11 5.78
CA PHE A 8 0.62 -11.19 7.20
C PHE A 8 1.82 -11.72 7.98
N VAL A 9 2.46 -12.79 7.49
CA VAL A 9 3.69 -13.33 8.09
C VAL A 9 4.83 -12.32 8.05
N CYS A 10 5.03 -11.61 6.96
CA CYS A 10 6.03 -10.54 6.87
C CYS A 10 5.81 -9.43 7.90
N THR A 11 4.54 -9.12 8.17
CA THR A 11 4.15 -8.05 9.09
C THR A 11 4.31 -8.48 10.54
N PHE A 12 3.84 -9.67 10.90
CA PHE A 12 3.72 -10.13 12.29
C PHE A 12 4.73 -11.22 12.67
N GLN A 13 5.58 -11.65 11.76
CA GLN A 13 6.60 -12.70 11.93
C GLN A 13 6.02 -14.07 12.29
N SER A 14 4.73 -14.27 12.09
CA SER A 14 3.99 -15.51 12.39
C SER A 14 2.68 -15.53 11.61
N ASP A 15 2.15 -16.70 11.33
CA ASP A 15 0.79 -16.85 10.77
C ASP A 15 -0.29 -17.05 11.87
N ASN A 16 0.09 -17.01 13.12
CA ASN A 16 -0.85 -17.03 14.24
C ASN A 16 -1.80 -15.84 14.17
N GLY A 17 -3.09 -16.13 14.15
CA GLY A 17 -4.13 -15.10 13.99
C GLY A 17 -4.49 -14.75 12.55
N PHE A 18 -3.86 -15.36 11.54
CA PHE A 18 -4.22 -15.12 10.14
C PHE A 18 -5.66 -15.54 9.83
N ALA A 19 -6.11 -16.70 10.30
CA ALA A 19 -7.47 -17.18 10.05
C ALA A 19 -8.56 -16.19 10.51
N PRO A 20 -8.58 -15.68 11.75
CA PRO A 20 -9.53 -14.65 12.14
C PRO A 20 -9.31 -13.32 11.40
N PHE A 21 -8.07 -12.94 11.11
CA PHE A 21 -7.74 -11.74 10.35
C PHE A 21 -8.33 -11.76 8.94
N ILE A 22 -8.23 -12.90 8.24
CA ILE A 22 -8.69 -13.03 6.86
C ILE A 22 -10.17 -13.39 6.73
N HIS A 23 -10.83 -13.69 7.84
CA HIS A 23 -12.25 -14.03 7.83
C HIS A 23 -13.10 -13.01 7.10
N GLY A 24 -13.95 -13.46 6.18
CA GLY A 24 -14.81 -12.60 5.35
C GLY A 24 -14.05 -11.76 4.31
N TYR A 25 -12.75 -12.00 4.09
CA TYR A 25 -11.96 -11.24 3.12
C TYR A 25 -12.51 -11.33 1.69
N GLU A 26 -12.89 -12.53 1.24
CA GLU A 26 -13.41 -12.70 -0.12
C GLU A 26 -14.73 -11.95 -0.34
N GLU A 27 -15.62 -11.94 0.63
CA GLU A 27 -16.87 -11.19 0.58
C GLU A 27 -16.61 -9.68 0.53
N ARG A 28 -15.72 -9.19 1.40
CA ARG A 28 -15.31 -7.80 1.39
C ARG A 28 -14.65 -7.40 0.07
N MET A 29 -13.79 -8.25 -0.47
CA MET A 29 -13.13 -8.01 -1.75
C MET A 29 -14.16 -7.92 -2.89
N ARG A 30 -15.12 -8.84 -2.95
CA ARG A 30 -16.19 -8.80 -3.97
C ARG A 30 -17.01 -7.52 -3.91
N ALA A 31 -17.38 -7.07 -2.71
CA ALA A 31 -18.09 -5.82 -2.52
C ALA A 31 -17.25 -4.61 -2.95
N ARG A 32 -15.96 -4.62 -2.67
CA ARG A 32 -15.03 -3.54 -3.01
C ARG A 32 -14.70 -3.49 -4.51
N LEU A 33 -14.68 -4.62 -5.20
CA LEU A 33 -14.42 -4.66 -6.65
C LEU A 33 -15.47 -3.92 -7.48
N VAL A 34 -16.69 -3.77 -6.98
CA VAL A 34 -17.75 -2.98 -7.63
C VAL A 34 -17.80 -1.53 -7.15
N ASP A 35 -17.03 -1.17 -6.15
CA ASP A 35 -16.90 0.21 -5.64
C ASP A 35 -15.79 0.94 -6.41
N PRO A 36 -16.08 2.01 -7.15
CA PRO A 36 -15.09 2.71 -7.97
C PRO A 36 -13.98 3.40 -7.16
N ARG A 37 -14.11 3.48 -5.85
CA ARG A 37 -13.07 4.02 -4.97
C ARG A 37 -11.95 3.03 -4.67
N TRP A 38 -12.18 1.73 -4.88
CA TRP A 38 -11.24 0.66 -4.56
C TRP A 38 -10.46 0.21 -5.78
N TYR A 39 -9.18 -0.05 -5.57
CA TYR A 39 -8.25 -0.59 -6.56
C TYR A 39 -7.65 -1.89 -6.04
N TYR A 40 -7.82 -2.95 -6.84
CA TYR A 40 -7.20 -4.26 -6.65
C TYR A 40 -6.36 -4.55 -7.88
N ILE A 41 -5.04 -4.41 -7.74
CA ILE A 41 -4.11 -4.44 -8.86
C ILE A 41 -3.15 -5.60 -8.70
N HIS A 42 -3.00 -6.42 -9.73
CA HIS A 42 -1.92 -7.38 -9.82
C HIS A 42 -0.74 -6.76 -10.59
N ILE A 43 0.46 -7.02 -10.09
CA ILE A 43 1.70 -6.66 -10.76
C ILE A 43 2.18 -7.89 -11.51
N TRP A 44 2.44 -7.73 -12.81
CA TRP A 44 2.85 -8.80 -13.69
C TRP A 44 4.29 -8.59 -14.15
N ASP A 45 5.06 -9.68 -14.23
CA ASP A 45 6.28 -9.79 -15.01
C ASP A 45 6.08 -10.89 -16.05
N ASN A 46 5.95 -10.51 -17.32
CA ASN A 46 5.48 -11.38 -18.38
C ASN A 46 4.18 -12.12 -17.99
N ASP A 47 4.20 -13.44 -17.88
CA ASP A 47 3.01 -14.25 -17.56
C ASP A 47 2.88 -14.59 -16.08
N GLN A 48 3.76 -14.05 -15.23
CA GLN A 48 3.77 -14.29 -13.79
C GLN A 48 3.21 -13.12 -13.00
N ILE A 49 2.29 -13.39 -12.07
CA ILE A 49 1.88 -12.41 -11.07
C ILE A 49 2.95 -12.36 -9.98
N ILE A 50 3.60 -11.22 -9.83
CA ILE A 50 4.71 -11.01 -8.89
C ILE A 50 4.35 -10.15 -7.69
N GLY A 51 3.17 -9.55 -7.70
CA GLY A 51 2.72 -8.71 -6.59
C GLY A 51 1.25 -8.35 -6.66
N GLN A 52 0.79 -7.68 -5.60
CA GLN A 52 -0.58 -7.22 -5.46
C GLN A 52 -0.62 -5.90 -4.70
N LEU A 53 -1.44 -4.99 -5.19
CA LEU A 53 -1.75 -3.72 -4.55
C LEU A 53 -3.24 -3.68 -4.20
N GLU A 54 -3.56 -3.20 -3.02
CA GLU A 54 -4.93 -2.91 -2.60
C GLU A 54 -4.94 -1.53 -1.96
N PHE A 55 -5.70 -0.62 -2.53
CA PHE A 55 -5.81 0.74 -2.02
C PHE A 55 -7.15 1.37 -2.43
N LYS A 56 -7.51 2.43 -1.75
CA LYS A 56 -8.71 3.20 -2.10
C LYS A 56 -8.43 4.70 -2.12
N CYS A 57 -9.13 5.43 -3.00
CA CYS A 57 -9.24 6.87 -2.87
C CYS A 57 -10.29 7.21 -1.80
N PHE A 58 -10.05 8.34 -1.13
CA PHE A 58 -10.92 8.87 -0.07
C PHE A 58 -11.11 7.90 1.11
N SER A 59 -10.14 7.95 2.02
CA SER A 59 -10.26 7.41 3.38
C SER A 59 -11.28 8.22 4.18
N ASP A 60 -11.35 8.00 5.50
CA ASP A 60 -12.15 8.83 6.40
C ASP A 60 -11.62 10.28 6.49
N GLU A 61 -10.38 10.52 6.07
CA GLU A 61 -9.85 11.86 5.88
C GLU A 61 -10.16 12.38 4.48
N ALA A 62 -10.56 13.66 4.39
CA ALA A 62 -10.83 14.32 3.13
C ALA A 62 -9.56 14.37 2.24
N GLU A 63 -9.74 14.14 0.94
CA GLU A 63 -8.69 14.20 -0.08
C GLU A 63 -7.48 13.28 0.21
N THR A 64 -7.70 12.23 0.99
CA THR A 64 -6.64 11.32 1.43
C THR A 64 -6.98 9.89 1.08
N GLY A 65 -6.12 9.22 0.33
CA GLY A 65 -6.24 7.81 0.01
C GLY A 65 -5.69 6.91 1.13
N TYR A 66 -6.01 5.63 1.07
CA TYR A 66 -5.52 4.64 2.01
C TYR A 66 -4.98 3.41 1.30
N ILE A 67 -3.76 3.02 1.64
CA ILE A 67 -3.09 1.84 1.09
C ILE A 67 -3.27 0.68 2.06
N HIS A 68 -3.96 -0.36 1.59
CA HIS A 68 -4.25 -1.55 2.38
C HIS A 68 -3.22 -2.67 2.20
N LEU A 69 -2.61 -2.75 1.03
CA LEU A 69 -1.61 -3.77 0.73
C LEU A 69 -0.65 -3.29 -0.35
N ILE A 70 0.63 -3.46 -0.06
CA ILE A 70 1.71 -3.49 -1.03
C ILE A 70 2.43 -4.82 -0.82
N TYR A 71 2.33 -5.71 -1.78
CA TYR A 71 2.94 -7.02 -1.70
C TYR A 71 3.75 -7.33 -2.95
N LEU A 72 4.95 -7.85 -2.75
CA LEU A 72 5.80 -8.45 -3.78
C LEU A 72 6.23 -9.83 -3.32
N ILE A 73 6.29 -10.78 -4.23
CA ILE A 73 6.90 -12.07 -3.95
C ILE A 73 8.38 -11.88 -3.58
N PRO A 74 8.97 -12.79 -2.76
CA PRO A 74 10.32 -12.60 -2.21
C PRO A 74 11.39 -12.27 -3.25
N GLU A 75 11.34 -12.89 -4.43
CA GLU A 75 12.33 -12.76 -5.51
C GLU A 75 12.39 -11.32 -6.09
N TYR A 76 11.34 -10.54 -5.97
CA TYR A 76 11.26 -9.16 -6.48
C TYR A 76 11.43 -8.10 -5.40
N ARG A 77 11.63 -8.50 -4.15
CA ARG A 77 11.90 -7.55 -3.06
C ARG A 77 13.29 -6.96 -3.20
N GLY A 78 13.40 -5.64 -3.07
CA GLY A 78 14.66 -4.93 -3.24
C GLY A 78 15.11 -4.75 -4.70
N SER A 79 14.23 -5.01 -5.67
CA SER A 79 14.51 -4.90 -7.10
C SER A 79 14.15 -3.55 -7.73
N GLY A 80 13.57 -2.63 -6.96
CA GLY A 80 13.03 -1.36 -7.45
C GLY A 80 11.55 -1.40 -7.86
N VAL A 81 10.92 -2.57 -7.92
CA VAL A 81 9.49 -2.71 -8.27
C VAL A 81 8.60 -2.06 -7.23
N ALA A 82 8.96 -2.12 -5.94
CA ALA A 82 8.22 -1.45 -4.88
C ALA A 82 8.15 0.07 -5.09
N ASP A 83 9.21 0.68 -5.58
CA ASP A 83 9.28 2.11 -5.88
C ASP A 83 8.34 2.47 -7.02
N ILE A 84 8.33 1.67 -8.09
CA ILE A 84 7.42 1.83 -9.22
C ILE A 84 5.97 1.67 -8.78
N ALA A 85 5.67 0.66 -7.98
CA ALA A 85 4.34 0.41 -7.45
C ALA A 85 3.84 1.56 -6.58
N GLN A 86 4.70 2.10 -5.73
CA GLN A 86 4.36 3.23 -4.87
C GLN A 86 4.08 4.50 -5.69
N GLN A 87 4.88 4.79 -6.71
CA GLN A 87 4.62 5.90 -7.60
C GLN A 87 3.32 5.74 -8.38
N PHE A 88 3.04 4.54 -8.86
CA PHE A 88 1.78 4.21 -9.53
C PHE A 88 0.56 4.50 -8.64
N MET A 89 0.61 4.08 -7.37
CA MET A 89 -0.48 4.35 -6.42
C MET A 89 -0.63 5.84 -6.15
N ALA A 90 0.47 6.56 -5.96
CA ALA A 90 0.47 8.00 -5.75
C ALA A 90 -0.16 8.74 -6.95
N ASP A 91 0.23 8.39 -8.17
CA ASP A 91 -0.31 9.00 -9.39
C ASP A 91 -1.79 8.69 -9.57
N THR A 92 -2.19 7.45 -9.32
CA THR A 92 -3.61 7.02 -9.41
C THR A 92 -4.48 7.76 -8.40
N LEU A 93 -4.03 7.85 -7.15
CA LEU A 93 -4.75 8.56 -6.10
C LEU A 93 -4.81 10.06 -6.36
N TYR A 94 -3.74 10.64 -6.88
CA TYR A 94 -3.72 12.04 -7.28
C TYR A 94 -4.76 12.35 -8.36
N GLN A 95 -4.83 11.53 -9.40
CA GLN A 95 -5.80 11.68 -10.47
C GLN A 95 -7.25 11.51 -9.98
N ALA A 96 -7.45 10.73 -8.92
CA ALA A 96 -8.75 10.58 -8.27
C ALA A 96 -9.11 11.75 -7.34
N GLY A 97 -8.21 12.73 -7.14
CA GLY A 97 -8.43 13.91 -6.31
C GLY A 97 -7.81 13.84 -4.92
N CYS A 98 -6.97 12.84 -4.63
CA CYS A 98 -6.27 12.74 -3.35
C CYS A 98 -5.00 13.59 -3.36
N GLN A 99 -4.73 14.26 -2.24
CA GLN A 99 -3.51 15.05 -2.02
C GLN A 99 -2.52 14.38 -1.07
N ALA A 100 -2.97 13.35 -0.38
CA ALA A 100 -2.16 12.54 0.52
C ALA A 100 -2.61 11.09 0.54
N MET A 101 -1.79 10.23 1.10
CA MET A 101 -2.10 8.83 1.32
C MET A 101 -1.64 8.38 2.70
N LEU A 102 -2.40 7.47 3.28
CA LEU A 102 -2.17 6.85 4.58
C LEU A 102 -1.89 5.36 4.40
N LEU A 103 -1.15 4.80 5.32
CA LEU A 103 -1.05 3.37 5.52
C LEU A 103 -0.84 3.04 6.99
N THR A 104 -1.13 1.80 7.34
CA THR A 104 -0.82 1.23 8.65
C THR A 104 0.27 0.18 8.48
N VAL A 105 1.29 0.24 9.31
CA VAL A 105 2.43 -0.68 9.29
C VAL A 105 2.77 -1.17 10.69
N SER A 106 3.12 -2.45 10.80
CA SER A 106 3.60 -3.02 12.07
C SER A 106 4.98 -2.46 12.43
N ARG A 107 5.18 -2.16 13.72
CA ARG A 107 6.49 -1.76 14.27
C ARG A 107 7.58 -2.82 14.06
N THR A 108 7.20 -4.08 13.92
CA THR A 108 8.14 -5.19 13.68
C THR A 108 8.53 -5.34 12.22
N ASN A 109 7.83 -4.69 11.30
CA ASN A 109 8.15 -4.73 9.87
C ASN A 109 9.24 -3.69 9.53
N VAL A 110 10.46 -3.95 10.00
CA VAL A 110 11.61 -3.04 9.88
C VAL A 110 11.94 -2.72 8.42
N ARG A 111 11.79 -3.69 7.53
CA ARG A 111 12.04 -3.52 6.09
C ARG A 111 11.08 -2.51 5.46
N ALA A 112 9.79 -2.64 5.74
CA ALA A 112 8.79 -1.71 5.26
C ALA A 112 9.00 -0.30 5.85
N LEU A 113 9.31 -0.22 7.15
CA LEU A 113 9.58 1.05 7.81
C LEU A 113 10.76 1.80 7.19
N ARG A 114 11.84 1.10 6.85
CA ARG A 114 12.98 1.70 6.14
C ARG A 114 12.59 2.24 4.79
N HIS A 115 11.82 1.46 4.03
CA HIS A 115 11.32 1.84 2.72
C HIS A 115 10.44 3.10 2.81
N TYR A 116 9.48 3.13 3.71
CA TYR A 116 8.58 4.27 3.85
C TYR A 116 9.31 5.52 4.31
N ARG A 117 10.23 5.43 5.27
CA ARG A 117 11.03 6.59 5.70
C ARG A 117 11.86 7.17 4.56
N ARG A 118 12.49 6.33 3.76
CA ARG A 118 13.27 6.76 2.59
C ARG A 118 12.42 7.50 1.56
N TRP A 119 11.15 7.10 1.42
CA TRP A 119 10.19 7.72 0.50
C TRP A 119 9.46 8.93 1.07
N GLY A 120 9.83 9.39 2.24
CA GLY A 120 9.28 10.60 2.85
C GLY A 120 7.96 10.41 3.57
N TRP A 121 7.61 9.18 3.91
CA TRP A 121 6.47 8.91 4.78
C TRP A 121 6.76 9.35 6.21
N GLN A 122 5.79 9.97 6.86
CA GLN A 122 5.89 10.48 8.22
C GLN A 122 4.99 9.68 9.16
N ARG A 123 5.53 9.33 10.32
CA ARG A 123 4.78 8.68 11.37
C ARG A 123 3.77 9.66 11.98
N MET A 124 2.50 9.24 12.02
CA MET A 124 1.42 10.05 12.61
C MET A 124 1.07 9.63 14.02
N GLY A 125 1.27 8.37 14.38
CA GLY A 125 0.95 7.83 15.68
C GLY A 125 0.66 6.34 15.65
N GLU A 126 0.17 5.81 16.76
CA GLU A 126 -0.28 4.43 16.86
C GLU A 126 -1.65 4.25 16.22
N ASP A 127 -1.86 3.11 15.57
CA ASP A 127 -3.19 2.72 15.12
C ASP A 127 -3.95 2.11 16.30
N GLY A 128 -4.98 2.82 16.75
CA GLY A 128 -5.81 2.37 17.88
C GLY A 128 -6.63 1.12 17.59
N SER A 129 -6.81 0.75 16.31
CA SER A 129 -7.61 -0.41 15.91
C SER A 129 -6.81 -1.72 15.87
N LEU A 130 -5.49 -1.65 15.76
CA LEU A 130 -4.61 -2.81 15.67
C LEU A 130 -3.34 -2.60 16.49
N ARG A 131 -3.25 -3.33 17.61
CA ARG A 131 -2.11 -3.23 18.54
C ARG A 131 -0.78 -3.51 17.85
N GLY A 132 0.22 -2.67 18.13
CA GLY A 132 1.58 -2.81 17.59
C GLY A 132 1.74 -2.27 16.17
N THR A 133 0.76 -1.55 15.66
CA THR A 133 0.82 -0.89 14.35
C THR A 133 0.82 0.63 14.49
N GLU A 134 1.35 1.26 13.47
CA GLU A 134 1.49 2.71 13.38
C GLU A 134 0.93 3.22 12.06
N ILE A 135 0.37 4.43 12.08
CA ILE A 135 -0.13 5.12 10.91
C ILE A 135 0.99 6.00 10.36
N TYR A 136 1.20 5.90 9.06
CA TYR A 136 2.10 6.75 8.29
C TYR A 136 1.33 7.52 7.23
N ARG A 137 1.78 8.76 6.98
CA ARG A 137 1.20 9.66 5.98
C ARG A 137 2.27 10.15 5.03
N ARG A 138 1.91 10.27 3.76
CA ARG A 138 2.73 10.93 2.74
C ARG A 138 1.88 11.88 1.92
N GLU A 139 2.37 13.11 1.74
CA GLU A 139 1.81 14.03 0.77
C GLU A 139 2.12 13.55 -0.66
N ILE A 140 1.13 13.62 -1.54
CA ILE A 140 1.32 13.32 -2.95
C ILE A 140 1.81 14.60 -3.63
N ARG A 141 3.07 14.60 -4.07
CA ARG A 141 3.63 15.69 -4.86
C ARG A 141 3.61 15.30 -6.32
N ILE A 142 3.12 16.20 -7.16
CA ILE A 142 3.36 16.10 -8.59
C ILE A 142 4.89 16.31 -8.74
N GLN A 143 5.58 15.34 -9.34
CA GLN A 143 6.81 15.69 -10.01
C GLN A 143 6.37 16.59 -11.16
N GLN A 144 6.54 17.90 -11.00
CA GLN A 144 6.49 18.78 -12.15
C GLN A 144 7.50 18.19 -13.13
N ALA A 145 7.00 17.71 -14.26
CA ALA A 145 7.85 17.45 -15.40
C ALA A 145 8.69 18.72 -15.55
N GLY A 146 10.01 18.60 -15.40
CA GLY A 146 10.89 19.73 -15.40
C GLY A 146 10.53 20.57 -16.61
N GLU A 147 10.31 21.86 -16.40
CA GLU A 147 10.21 22.80 -17.49
C GLU A 147 11.39 22.52 -18.41
N LEU A 148 11.10 22.02 -19.59
CA LEU A 148 12.03 22.05 -20.70
C LEU A 148 12.27 23.54 -20.95
N VAL A 149 13.31 24.09 -20.32
CA VAL A 149 13.83 25.37 -20.73
C VAL A 149 14.43 25.14 -22.11
N LEU A 150 13.61 25.42 -23.14
CA LEU A 150 14.10 25.56 -24.48
C LEU A 150 15.00 26.81 -24.48
N CYS A 151 16.28 26.57 -24.43
CA CYS A 151 17.26 27.58 -24.82
C CYS A 151 17.23 27.78 -26.32
#